data_82cbdeb05969f67dadd38ac6e3fd2cdd
#
_entry.id   82cbdeb05969f67dadd38ac6e3fd2cdd
#
_cell.length_a   1.000
_cell.length_b   1.000
_cell.length_c   1.000
_cell.angle_alpha   90.00
_cell.angle_beta   90.00
_cell.angle_gamma   90.00
#
_symmetry.space_group_name_H-M   'P 1'
#
loop_
_entity.id
_entity.type
_entity.pdbx_description
1 polymer ?
#
loop_
_entity_poly.entity_id
_entity_poly.type
_entity_poly.pdbx_seq_one_letter_code
_entity_poly.pdbx_strand_id
1 'polypeptide(L)'
;LPELCSLDHIEFQGEVFEFHQCANDMPNLDTIVQLVQMIRERKPCYLLDIGGSDICADICGMFVPEITVGTVFSAVALSCGEYQLLDGKPGTGDLPVLERLGVDEEKIAAARFTFVFKPQEHHYTRQELGIWEHGFVLMIVGWRLDSEIADDFLAMLDRIAAQRENVQVVFMGRYESRQSIQTGYERLWKHTRYLGKQEDALAVFACGDLYVNPRRAGGGSSVAEALYQGLPAVTLPEGDVSAAAGEAFRVRDYEQMEREILRYMDDAGYYSRQSARARERAKELLDSR
;
A
#
# COMPACT_ATOMS: atom_id res chain seq x y z
N LEU A 1 9.70 -11.04 12.52
CA LEU A 1 10.77 -11.72 11.78
C LEU A 1 11.72 -12.33 12.80
N PRO A 2 11.84 -13.67 12.91
CA PRO A 2 12.64 -14.33 13.96
C PRO A 2 14.11 -13.88 13.98
N GLU A 3 14.68 -13.59 12.81
CA GLU A 3 16.05 -13.10 12.68
C GLU A 3 16.31 -11.75 13.31
N LEU A 4 15.27 -10.92 13.50
CA LEU A 4 15.37 -9.61 14.13
C LEU A 4 15.37 -9.68 15.66
N CYS A 5 14.89 -10.78 16.25
CA CYS A 5 14.82 -10.92 17.71
C CYS A 5 16.21 -11.00 18.39
N SER A 6 17.26 -11.23 17.62
CA SER A 6 18.64 -11.26 18.10
C SER A 6 19.38 -9.94 17.94
N LEU A 7 18.75 -8.93 17.30
CA LEU A 7 19.33 -7.62 17.11
C LEU A 7 19.01 -6.73 18.31
N ASP A 8 20.00 -6.00 18.80
CA ASP A 8 19.85 -4.97 19.83
C ASP A 8 20.03 -3.56 19.24
N HIS A 9 20.57 -3.46 18.03
CA HIS A 9 20.75 -2.21 17.30
C HIS A 9 20.45 -2.38 15.81
N ILE A 10 19.98 -1.31 15.19
CA ILE A 10 19.85 -1.17 13.74
C ILE A 10 20.56 0.10 13.28
N GLU A 11 21.17 0.06 12.10
CA GLU A 11 21.74 1.21 11.44
C GLU A 11 20.82 1.72 10.34
N PHE A 12 20.52 2.98 10.34
CA PHE A 12 19.73 3.62 9.29
C PHE A 12 20.27 5.01 8.98
N GLN A 13 20.62 5.27 7.73
CA GLN A 13 21.18 6.55 7.25
C GLN A 13 22.42 7.02 8.01
N GLY A 14 23.27 6.10 8.47
CA GLY A 14 24.48 6.39 9.22
C GLY A 14 24.28 6.61 10.73
N GLU A 15 23.06 6.54 11.21
CA GLU A 15 22.71 6.62 12.64
C GLU A 15 22.42 5.22 13.20
N VAL A 16 22.78 5.00 14.46
CA VAL A 16 22.57 3.73 15.17
C VAL A 16 21.41 3.89 16.15
N PHE A 17 20.39 3.04 15.97
CA PHE A 17 19.23 3.01 16.84
C PHE A 17 19.22 1.74 17.68
N GLU A 18 18.91 1.88 18.97
CA GLU A 18 18.59 0.74 19.80
C GLU A 18 17.30 0.09 19.31
N PHE A 19 17.29 -1.23 19.23
CA PHE A 19 16.20 -1.99 18.63
C PHE A 19 15.77 -3.14 19.52
N HIS A 20 14.47 -3.29 19.71
CA HIS A 20 13.87 -4.40 20.45
C HIS A 20 12.74 -5.03 19.64
N GLN A 21 12.87 -6.30 19.36
CA GLN A 21 11.85 -7.10 18.71
C GLN A 21 11.23 -8.09 19.70
N CYS A 22 9.91 -8.03 19.89
CA CYS A 22 9.21 -9.03 20.69
C CYS A 22 9.38 -10.42 20.06
N ALA A 23 9.85 -11.39 20.84
CA ALA A 23 10.01 -12.76 20.39
C ALA A 23 8.71 -13.57 20.45
N ASN A 24 7.76 -13.15 21.29
CA ASN A 24 6.47 -13.79 21.48
C ASN A 24 5.39 -13.15 20.62
N ASP A 25 4.39 -13.92 20.25
CA ASP A 25 3.18 -13.39 19.65
C ASP A 25 2.48 -12.47 20.65
N MET A 26 2.08 -11.28 20.18
CA MET A 26 1.39 -10.30 20.98
C MET A 26 -0.13 -10.45 20.83
N PRO A 27 -0.93 -10.19 21.89
CA PRO A 27 -0.51 -9.72 23.22
C PRO A 27 0.06 -10.83 24.11
N ASN A 28 1.21 -10.57 24.74
CA ASN A 28 1.84 -11.46 25.74
C ASN A 28 2.09 -10.66 27.01
N LEU A 29 1.53 -11.11 28.14
CA LEU A 29 1.52 -10.33 29.39
C LEU A 29 2.93 -10.06 29.91
N ASP A 30 3.82 -11.06 29.90
CA ASP A 30 5.18 -10.89 30.42
C ASP A 30 5.98 -9.89 29.57
N THR A 31 5.82 -9.97 28.24
CA THR A 31 6.43 -9.03 27.30
C THR A 31 5.87 -7.61 27.50
N ILE A 32 4.56 -7.45 27.67
CA ILE A 32 3.93 -6.15 27.95
C ILE A 32 4.51 -5.54 29.22
N VAL A 33 4.57 -6.32 30.31
CA VAL A 33 5.13 -5.85 31.60
C VAL A 33 6.58 -5.41 31.45
N GLN A 34 7.41 -6.18 30.76
CA GLN A 34 8.82 -5.85 30.52
C GLN A 34 8.97 -4.55 29.71
N LEU A 35 8.21 -4.38 28.62
CA LEU A 35 8.27 -3.16 27.81
C LEU A 35 7.79 -1.94 28.58
N VAL A 36 6.68 -2.02 29.29
CA VAL A 36 6.14 -0.94 30.10
C VAL A 36 7.13 -0.53 31.20
N GLN A 37 7.78 -1.52 31.83
CA GLN A 37 8.80 -1.26 32.86
C GLN A 37 10.05 -0.58 32.27
N MET A 38 10.53 -1.04 31.12
CA MET A 38 11.63 -0.42 30.39
C MET A 38 11.34 1.05 30.03
N ILE A 39 10.16 1.36 29.53
CA ILE A 39 9.75 2.73 29.21
C ILE A 39 9.69 3.62 30.47
N ARG A 40 9.16 3.07 31.58
CA ARG A 40 9.15 3.78 32.87
C ARG A 40 10.56 4.13 33.40
N GLU A 41 11.51 3.23 33.22
CA GLU A 41 12.90 3.42 33.65
C GLU A 41 13.62 4.44 32.76
N ARG A 42 13.37 4.41 31.45
CA ARG A 42 14.01 5.31 30.47
C ARG A 42 13.45 6.72 30.47
N LYS A 43 12.20 6.90 30.89
CA LYS A 43 11.52 8.20 30.98
C LYS A 43 11.64 9.04 29.70
N PRO A 44 11.21 8.52 28.53
CA PRO A 44 11.24 9.29 27.30
C PRO A 44 10.30 10.51 27.42
N CYS A 45 10.61 11.57 26.65
CA CYS A 45 9.78 12.77 26.63
C CYS A 45 8.41 12.53 25.96
N TYR A 46 8.35 11.61 25.02
CA TYR A 46 7.13 11.17 24.33
C TYR A 46 7.34 9.77 23.73
N LEU A 47 6.25 9.13 23.38
CA LEU A 47 6.21 7.90 22.57
C LEU A 47 5.67 8.24 21.19
N LEU A 48 6.21 7.59 20.16
CA LEU A 48 5.67 7.62 18.82
C LEU A 48 5.13 6.22 18.50
N ASP A 49 3.81 6.06 18.49
CA ASP A 49 3.13 4.85 18.06
C ASP A 49 2.90 4.92 16.54
N ILE A 50 3.60 4.07 15.78
CA ILE A 50 3.48 4.03 14.32
C ILE A 50 2.63 2.83 13.92
N GLY A 51 1.42 3.08 13.46
CA GLY A 51 0.47 2.06 13.04
C GLY A 51 -0.82 2.05 13.86
N GLY A 52 -0.71 2.33 15.15
CA GLY A 52 -1.80 2.22 16.11
C GLY A 52 -2.11 0.78 16.52
N SER A 53 -3.03 0.62 17.45
CA SER A 53 -3.44 -0.67 18.02
C SER A 53 -2.30 -1.39 18.78
N ASP A 54 -1.34 -0.66 19.33
CA ASP A 54 -0.28 -1.19 20.17
C ASP A 54 -0.64 -1.07 21.64
N ILE A 55 -0.95 -2.21 22.27
CA ILE A 55 -1.35 -2.25 23.68
C ILE A 55 -0.24 -1.75 24.62
N CYS A 56 1.03 -1.89 24.26
CA CYS A 56 2.14 -1.38 25.08
C CYS A 56 2.21 0.13 25.02
N ALA A 57 2.02 0.72 23.83
CA ALA A 57 1.97 2.16 23.63
C ALA A 57 0.77 2.76 24.39
N ASP A 58 -0.44 2.20 24.23
CA ASP A 58 -1.65 2.64 24.94
C ASP A 58 -1.50 2.59 26.48
N ILE A 59 -0.85 1.55 27.02
CA ILE A 59 -0.57 1.47 28.48
C ILE A 59 0.46 2.52 28.87
N CYS A 60 1.52 2.71 28.10
CA CYS A 60 2.56 3.70 28.36
C CYS A 60 2.04 5.13 28.21
N GLY A 61 1.09 5.37 27.33
CA GLY A 61 0.38 6.64 27.17
C GLY A 61 -0.28 7.16 28.45
N MET A 62 -0.54 6.29 29.41
CA MET A 62 -1.04 6.69 30.75
C MET A 62 -0.02 7.50 31.59
N PHE A 63 1.27 7.50 31.23
CA PHE A 63 2.31 8.17 32.01
C PHE A 63 3.40 8.85 31.15
N VAL A 64 3.37 8.67 29.82
CA VAL A 64 4.23 9.37 28.85
C VAL A 64 3.33 9.91 27.75
N PRO A 65 3.46 11.18 27.29
CA PRO A 65 2.72 11.68 26.14
C PRO A 65 2.92 10.80 24.93
N GLU A 66 1.83 10.38 24.29
CA GLU A 66 1.83 9.49 23.14
C GLU A 66 1.31 10.21 21.91
N ILE A 67 2.03 10.06 20.81
CA ILE A 67 1.67 10.56 19.48
C ILE A 67 1.45 9.35 18.58
N THR A 68 0.23 9.14 18.15
CA THR A 68 -0.11 8.06 17.23
C THR A 68 -0.05 8.54 15.80
N VAL A 69 0.64 7.78 14.94
CA VAL A 69 0.79 8.05 13.50
C VAL A 69 0.21 6.87 12.72
N GLY A 70 -0.90 7.08 12.03
CA GLY A 70 -1.46 6.06 11.14
C GLY A 70 -0.53 5.74 9.97
N THR A 71 -0.35 4.46 9.65
CA THR A 71 0.38 4.01 8.47
C THR A 71 -0.54 3.74 7.28
N VAL A 72 -1.83 3.95 7.44
CA VAL A 72 -2.89 3.77 6.46
C VAL A 72 -3.52 5.13 6.16
N PHE A 73 -3.49 5.56 4.92
CA PHE A 73 -4.03 6.87 4.49
C PHE A 73 -5.56 6.94 4.57
N SER A 74 -6.23 5.80 4.56
CA SER A 74 -7.69 5.70 4.44
C SER A 74 -8.42 5.54 5.78
N ALA A 75 -7.70 5.51 6.91
CA ALA A 75 -8.31 5.31 8.22
C ALA A 75 -7.50 5.96 9.36
N VAL A 76 -8.21 6.41 10.38
CA VAL A 76 -7.61 6.83 11.65
C VAL A 76 -7.02 5.61 12.37
N ALA A 77 -5.81 5.75 12.89
CA ALA A 77 -5.20 4.72 13.72
C ALA A 77 -6.00 4.53 15.02
N LEU A 78 -6.29 3.28 15.36
CA LEU A 78 -6.97 2.94 16.60
C LEU A 78 -5.95 2.93 17.73
N SER A 79 -5.92 3.96 18.54
CA SER A 79 -5.07 4.10 19.72
C SER A 79 -5.75 5.00 20.75
N CYS A 80 -5.44 4.80 22.01
CA CYS A 80 -5.81 5.69 23.12
C CYS A 80 -4.78 6.81 23.34
N GLY A 81 -3.83 6.98 22.44
CA GLY A 81 -2.79 8.00 22.52
C GLY A 81 -3.35 9.41 22.59
N GLU A 82 -2.65 10.27 23.31
CA GLU A 82 -3.08 11.64 23.60
C GLU A 82 -3.18 12.49 22.33
N TYR A 83 -2.26 12.27 21.36
CA TYR A 83 -2.15 13.04 20.13
C TYR A 83 -2.28 12.12 18.91
N GLN A 84 -3.00 12.61 17.88
CA GLN A 84 -3.13 11.92 16.59
C GLN A 84 -2.49 12.76 15.49
N LEU A 85 -1.58 12.16 14.72
CA LEU A 85 -1.00 12.76 13.52
C LEU A 85 -1.66 12.13 12.29
N LEU A 86 -2.39 12.94 11.53
CA LEU A 86 -3.15 12.51 10.36
C LEU A 86 -2.58 13.08 9.06
N ASP A 87 -2.80 12.37 7.93
CA ASP A 87 -2.54 12.90 6.60
C ASP A 87 -3.63 13.91 6.21
N GLY A 88 -3.35 15.18 6.45
CA GLY A 88 -4.29 16.28 6.24
C GLY A 88 -5.34 16.41 7.35
N LYS A 89 -6.39 17.17 7.06
CA LYS A 89 -7.48 17.39 8.02
C LYS A 89 -8.39 16.17 8.10
N PRO A 90 -8.96 15.88 9.30
CA PRO A 90 -9.93 14.81 9.45
C PRO A 90 -11.08 14.93 8.45
N GLY A 91 -11.37 13.82 7.78
CA GLY A 91 -12.55 13.71 6.93
C GLY A 91 -13.84 13.45 7.75
N THR A 92 -14.98 13.53 7.10
CA THR A 92 -16.28 13.29 7.75
C THR A 92 -16.42 11.88 8.33
N GLY A 93 -15.69 10.90 7.78
CA GLY A 93 -15.63 9.53 8.30
C GLY A 93 -14.72 9.35 9.51
N ASP A 94 -13.72 10.22 9.67
CA ASP A 94 -12.73 10.14 10.75
C ASP A 94 -13.28 10.70 12.07
N LEU A 95 -14.08 11.77 11.99
CA LEU A 95 -14.61 12.47 13.18
C LEU A 95 -15.34 11.55 14.16
N PRO A 96 -16.25 10.65 13.74
CA PRO A 96 -16.92 9.74 14.67
C PRO A 96 -15.97 8.71 15.31
N VAL A 97 -14.85 8.40 14.64
CA VAL A 97 -13.84 7.48 15.18
C VAL A 97 -13.02 8.21 16.25
N LEU A 98 -12.54 9.40 15.94
CA LEU A 98 -11.79 10.26 16.87
C LEU A 98 -12.60 10.58 18.13
N GLU A 99 -13.88 10.92 17.99
CA GLU A 99 -14.79 11.14 19.11
C GLU A 99 -14.90 9.89 20.02
N ARG A 100 -15.06 8.70 19.43
CA ARG A 100 -15.11 7.44 20.20
C ARG A 100 -13.81 7.09 20.89
N LEU A 101 -12.69 7.50 20.34
CA LEU A 101 -11.36 7.36 20.94
C LEU A 101 -11.11 8.41 22.03
N GLY A 102 -11.98 9.41 22.17
CA GLY A 102 -11.82 10.48 23.12
C GLY A 102 -10.69 11.46 22.76
N VAL A 103 -10.36 11.56 21.47
CA VAL A 103 -9.32 12.50 21.00
C VAL A 103 -9.96 13.86 20.75
N ASP A 104 -9.53 14.86 21.53
CA ASP A 104 -9.95 16.24 21.36
C ASP A 104 -9.39 16.82 20.05
N GLU A 105 -10.14 17.69 19.39
CA GLU A 105 -9.73 18.32 18.11
C GLU A 105 -8.39 19.06 18.23
N GLU A 106 -8.10 19.68 19.38
CA GLU A 106 -6.85 20.39 19.67
C GLU A 106 -5.61 19.46 19.71
N LYS A 107 -5.84 18.16 19.87
CA LYS A 107 -4.79 17.12 19.90
C LYS A 107 -4.60 16.43 18.57
N ILE A 108 -5.29 16.89 17.52
CA ILE A 108 -5.14 16.39 16.17
C ILE A 108 -4.17 17.30 15.42
N ALA A 109 -3.01 16.74 15.04
CA ALA A 109 -2.06 17.40 14.18
C ALA A 109 -2.26 16.90 12.73
N ALA A 110 -2.40 17.84 11.80
CA ALA A 110 -2.45 17.54 10.38
C ALA A 110 -1.06 17.74 9.75
N ALA A 111 -0.56 16.72 9.07
CA ALA A 111 0.66 16.78 8.27
C ALA A 111 0.37 16.22 6.89
N ARG A 112 1.21 16.55 5.92
CA ARG A 112 1.17 15.89 4.62
C ARG A 112 2.15 14.73 4.66
N PHE A 113 1.65 13.51 4.51
CA PHE A 113 2.51 12.34 4.37
C PHE A 113 2.94 12.22 2.92
N THR A 114 4.21 12.03 2.71
CA THR A 114 4.79 11.91 1.37
C THR A 114 5.47 10.56 1.19
N PHE A 115 5.52 10.12 -0.06
CA PHE A 115 6.27 8.93 -0.40
C PHE A 115 7.72 9.28 -0.73
N VAL A 116 8.63 8.41 -0.33
CA VAL A 116 10.03 8.44 -0.75
C VAL A 116 10.33 7.14 -1.46
N PHE A 117 10.72 7.22 -2.73
CA PHE A 117 11.05 6.04 -3.52
C PHE A 117 12.55 5.79 -3.50
N LYS A 118 12.93 4.52 -3.56
CA LYS A 118 14.30 4.16 -3.91
C LYS A 118 14.59 4.66 -5.33
N PRO A 119 15.79 5.18 -5.61
CA PRO A 119 16.17 5.52 -6.97
C PRO A 119 16.03 4.30 -7.90
N GLN A 120 15.57 4.54 -9.12
CA GLN A 120 15.56 3.50 -10.14
C GLN A 120 17.02 3.20 -10.54
N GLU A 121 17.43 1.95 -10.38
CA GLU A 121 18.79 1.48 -10.69
C GLU A 121 18.85 0.72 -12.01
N HIS A 122 17.73 0.14 -12.44
CA HIS A 122 17.65 -0.71 -13.63
C HIS A 122 16.73 -0.13 -14.69
N HIS A 123 16.96 -0.54 -15.93
CA HIS A 123 16.09 -0.29 -17.07
C HIS A 123 15.78 -1.62 -17.76
N TYR A 124 14.75 -2.30 -17.26
CA TYR A 124 14.33 -3.58 -17.83
C TYR A 124 13.59 -3.38 -19.15
N THR A 125 13.81 -4.30 -20.07
CA THR A 125 12.93 -4.52 -21.20
C THR A 125 11.81 -5.50 -20.81
N ARG A 126 10.69 -5.47 -21.50
CA ARG A 126 9.61 -6.46 -21.32
C ARG A 126 10.11 -7.89 -21.50
N GLN A 127 11.00 -8.09 -22.48
CA GLN A 127 11.59 -9.40 -22.77
C GLN A 127 12.38 -9.97 -21.59
N GLU A 128 13.22 -9.18 -20.92
CA GLU A 128 13.98 -9.60 -19.74
C GLU A 128 13.09 -10.05 -18.59
N LEU A 129 11.92 -9.43 -18.44
CA LEU A 129 10.92 -9.78 -17.44
C LEU A 129 9.98 -10.90 -17.92
N GLY A 130 10.07 -11.34 -19.18
CA GLY A 130 9.14 -12.29 -19.79
C GLY A 130 7.73 -11.72 -19.93
N ILE A 131 7.62 -10.40 -20.11
CA ILE A 131 6.41 -9.67 -20.42
C ILE A 131 6.25 -9.59 -21.94
N TRP A 132 5.03 -9.66 -22.44
CA TRP A 132 4.78 -9.59 -23.88
C TRP A 132 5.16 -8.23 -24.47
N GLU A 133 5.95 -8.24 -25.52
CA GLU A 133 6.52 -7.03 -26.11
C GLU A 133 5.42 -6.08 -26.66
N HIS A 134 4.39 -6.63 -27.29
CA HIS A 134 3.28 -5.88 -27.92
C HIS A 134 1.94 -6.01 -27.19
N GLY A 135 1.93 -6.51 -25.96
CA GLY A 135 0.74 -6.61 -25.14
C GLY A 135 0.39 -5.33 -24.38
N PHE A 136 -0.86 -5.19 -23.96
CA PHE A 136 -1.27 -4.22 -22.95
C PHE A 136 -1.13 -4.86 -21.57
N VAL A 137 -0.33 -4.26 -20.70
CA VAL A 137 0.16 -4.87 -19.47
C VAL A 137 -0.57 -4.31 -18.27
N LEU A 138 -1.36 -5.14 -17.59
CA LEU A 138 -2.03 -4.83 -16.32
C LEU A 138 -1.11 -5.24 -15.16
N MET A 139 -0.71 -4.29 -14.33
CA MET A 139 0.15 -4.51 -13.17
C MET A 139 -0.68 -4.65 -11.90
N ILE A 140 -0.58 -5.77 -11.21
CA ILE A 140 -1.20 -6.06 -9.92
C ILE A 140 -0.08 -6.34 -8.93
N VAL A 141 0.04 -5.48 -7.92
CA VAL A 141 1.20 -5.48 -7.01
C VAL A 141 0.75 -5.60 -5.58
N GLY A 142 1.30 -6.54 -4.81
CA GLY A 142 0.98 -6.68 -3.39
C GLY A 142 1.81 -7.74 -2.68
N TRP A 143 1.87 -7.60 -1.35
CA TRP A 143 2.57 -8.55 -0.48
C TRP A 143 1.63 -9.61 0.11
N ARG A 144 0.34 -9.41 0.03
CA ARG A 144 -0.71 -10.27 0.59
C ARG A 144 -1.73 -10.70 -0.46
N LEU A 145 -1.28 -10.91 -1.71
CA LEU A 145 -2.17 -11.21 -2.83
C LEU A 145 -3.00 -12.47 -2.61
N ASP A 146 -2.50 -13.44 -1.83
CA ASP A 146 -3.26 -14.64 -1.44
C ASP A 146 -4.57 -14.35 -0.70
N SER A 147 -4.62 -13.29 0.08
CA SER A 147 -5.81 -12.86 0.82
C SER A 147 -6.55 -11.68 0.19
N GLU A 148 -5.92 -10.99 -0.74
CA GLU A 148 -6.46 -9.77 -1.37
C GLU A 148 -7.10 -10.03 -2.74
N ILE A 149 -6.73 -11.13 -3.42
CA ILE A 149 -7.29 -11.50 -4.71
C ILE A 149 -8.48 -12.45 -4.50
N ALA A 150 -9.68 -11.91 -4.66
CA ALA A 150 -10.92 -12.67 -4.57
C ALA A 150 -11.34 -13.20 -5.95
N ASP A 151 -12.24 -14.17 -5.94
CA ASP A 151 -12.73 -14.88 -7.14
C ASP A 151 -13.43 -13.95 -8.14
N ASP A 152 -14.19 -12.96 -7.66
CA ASP A 152 -14.87 -11.97 -8.50
C ASP A 152 -13.89 -11.06 -9.27
N PHE A 153 -12.73 -10.75 -8.66
CA PHE A 153 -11.64 -10.03 -9.33
C PHE A 153 -10.99 -10.88 -10.42
N LEU A 154 -10.71 -12.16 -10.14
CA LEU A 154 -10.19 -13.10 -11.15
C LEU A 154 -11.15 -13.31 -12.30
N ALA A 155 -12.45 -13.45 -11.99
CA ALA A 155 -13.50 -13.58 -13.01
C ALA A 155 -13.58 -12.35 -13.92
N MET A 156 -13.40 -11.14 -13.38
CA MET A 156 -13.31 -9.92 -14.17
C MET A 156 -12.09 -9.94 -15.11
N LEU A 157 -10.90 -10.29 -14.59
CA LEU A 157 -9.70 -10.39 -15.42
C LEU A 157 -9.81 -11.45 -16.52
N ASP A 158 -10.45 -12.60 -16.24
CA ASP A 158 -10.68 -13.65 -17.23
C ASP A 158 -11.63 -13.17 -18.35
N ARG A 159 -12.66 -12.37 -18.02
CA ARG A 159 -13.53 -11.75 -19.03
C ARG A 159 -12.78 -10.77 -19.92
N ILE A 160 -11.84 -9.99 -19.36
CA ILE A 160 -10.98 -9.09 -20.14
C ILE A 160 -10.08 -9.91 -21.07
N ALA A 161 -9.43 -10.97 -20.57
CA ALA A 161 -8.61 -11.87 -21.37
C ALA A 161 -9.43 -12.58 -22.48
N ALA A 162 -10.73 -12.80 -22.25
CA ALA A 162 -11.63 -13.32 -23.27
C ALA A 162 -11.94 -12.34 -24.40
N GLN A 163 -11.93 -11.05 -24.10
CA GLN A 163 -12.27 -9.98 -25.05
C GLN A 163 -11.03 -9.41 -25.76
N ARG A 164 -9.84 -9.60 -25.20
CA ARG A 164 -8.58 -9.00 -25.70
C ARG A 164 -7.43 -10.00 -25.62
N GLU A 165 -7.04 -10.56 -26.76
CA GLU A 165 -5.91 -11.50 -26.83
C GLU A 165 -4.55 -10.85 -26.54
N ASN A 166 -4.45 -9.53 -26.70
CA ASN A 166 -3.23 -8.75 -26.49
C ASN A 166 -3.08 -8.19 -25.06
N VAL A 167 -3.91 -8.61 -24.09
CA VAL A 167 -3.75 -8.21 -22.68
C VAL A 167 -2.87 -9.19 -21.94
N GLN A 168 -1.97 -8.69 -21.10
CA GLN A 168 -1.22 -9.52 -20.15
C GLN A 168 -1.41 -9.00 -18.73
N VAL A 169 -1.62 -9.91 -17.78
CA VAL A 169 -1.75 -9.63 -16.35
C VAL A 169 -0.44 -9.99 -15.65
N VAL A 170 0.19 -9.02 -15.05
CA VAL A 170 1.47 -9.20 -14.35
C VAL A 170 1.25 -9.06 -12.86
N PHE A 171 1.54 -10.12 -12.10
CA PHE A 171 1.54 -10.11 -10.65
C PHE A 171 2.96 -9.89 -10.14
N MET A 172 3.13 -8.87 -9.28
CA MET A 172 4.40 -8.56 -8.63
C MET A 172 4.22 -8.58 -7.11
N GLY A 173 5.13 -9.24 -6.40
CA GLY A 173 5.09 -9.40 -4.94
C GLY A 173 4.88 -10.85 -4.52
N ARG A 174 4.15 -11.09 -3.42
CA ARG A 174 3.92 -12.44 -2.90
C ARG A 174 2.52 -12.95 -3.26
N TYR A 175 2.48 -14.03 -4.02
CA TYR A 175 1.25 -14.71 -4.44
C TYR A 175 1.52 -16.22 -4.53
N GLU A 176 1.41 -16.93 -3.41
CA GLU A 176 1.75 -18.35 -3.31
C GLU A 176 0.67 -19.24 -3.95
N SER A 177 -0.61 -18.91 -3.72
CA SER A 177 -1.75 -19.66 -4.24
C SER A 177 -2.07 -19.42 -5.73
N ARG A 178 -1.23 -18.66 -6.45
CA ARG A 178 -1.44 -18.28 -7.86
C ARG A 178 -1.76 -19.46 -8.80
N GLN A 179 -1.35 -20.68 -8.45
CA GLN A 179 -1.67 -21.88 -9.24
C GLN A 179 -3.16 -22.18 -9.27
N SER A 180 -3.95 -21.64 -8.33
CA SER A 180 -5.41 -21.76 -8.37
C SER A 180 -6.02 -21.08 -9.61
N ILE A 181 -5.34 -20.05 -10.16
CA ILE A 181 -5.75 -19.39 -11.40
C ILE A 181 -5.74 -20.41 -12.56
N GLN A 182 -4.74 -21.29 -12.60
CA GLN A 182 -4.63 -22.30 -13.67
C GLN A 182 -5.83 -23.26 -13.69
N THR A 183 -6.32 -23.65 -12.52
CA THR A 183 -7.44 -24.59 -12.41
C THR A 183 -8.80 -23.92 -12.53
N GLY A 184 -8.95 -22.69 -12.06
CA GLY A 184 -10.20 -21.95 -12.07
C GLY A 184 -10.41 -21.08 -13.32
N TYR A 185 -9.32 -20.57 -13.89
CA TYR A 185 -9.32 -19.55 -14.94
C TYR A 185 -8.22 -19.84 -15.99
N GLU A 186 -8.36 -20.96 -16.73
CA GLU A 186 -7.33 -21.45 -17.68
C GLU A 186 -6.95 -20.40 -18.73
N ARG A 187 -7.91 -19.59 -19.19
CA ARG A 187 -7.64 -18.51 -20.15
C ARG A 187 -6.80 -17.43 -19.51
N LEU A 188 -7.22 -16.89 -18.37
CA LEU A 188 -6.47 -15.89 -17.63
C LEU A 188 -5.05 -16.37 -17.34
N TRP A 189 -4.90 -17.66 -16.97
CA TRP A 189 -3.57 -18.24 -16.71
C TRP A 189 -2.61 -18.09 -17.89
N LYS A 190 -3.08 -18.27 -19.12
CA LYS A 190 -2.28 -18.10 -20.34
C LYS A 190 -1.84 -16.65 -20.56
N HIS A 191 -2.57 -15.70 -20.00
CA HIS A 191 -2.27 -14.26 -20.03
C HIS A 191 -1.52 -13.77 -18.79
N THR A 192 -1.18 -14.65 -17.86
CA THR A 192 -0.58 -14.27 -16.58
C THR A 192 0.93 -14.40 -16.61
N ARG A 193 1.60 -13.40 -16.05
CA ARG A 193 3.03 -13.42 -15.70
C ARG A 193 3.20 -13.15 -14.21
N TYR A 194 4.00 -13.93 -13.53
CA TYR A 194 4.38 -13.73 -12.14
C TYR A 194 5.85 -13.35 -12.04
N LEU A 195 6.15 -12.22 -11.41
CA LEU A 195 7.51 -11.70 -11.26
C LEU A 195 8.08 -11.90 -9.84
N GLY A 196 7.24 -12.25 -8.86
CA GLY A 196 7.68 -12.32 -7.48
C GLY A 196 8.04 -10.96 -6.87
N LYS A 197 8.82 -10.98 -5.79
CA LYS A 197 9.36 -9.78 -5.18
C LYS A 197 10.38 -9.12 -6.12
N GLN A 198 10.28 -7.82 -6.29
CA GLN A 198 11.21 -7.02 -7.07
C GLN A 198 11.81 -5.93 -6.17
N GLU A 199 13.12 -5.75 -6.24
CA GLU A 199 13.82 -4.74 -5.43
C GLU A 199 13.76 -3.34 -6.08
N ASP A 200 13.69 -3.28 -7.40
CA ASP A 200 13.53 -2.05 -8.18
C ASP A 200 12.13 -2.03 -8.82
N ALA A 201 11.15 -1.64 -8.01
CA ALA A 201 9.76 -1.59 -8.46
C ALA A 201 9.55 -0.55 -9.58
N LEU A 202 10.25 0.59 -9.53
CA LEU A 202 10.15 1.63 -10.55
C LEU A 202 10.57 1.11 -11.93
N ALA A 203 11.66 0.34 -12.01
CA ALA A 203 12.12 -0.26 -13.24
C ALA A 203 11.11 -1.26 -13.83
N VAL A 204 10.43 -2.02 -12.96
CA VAL A 204 9.40 -2.96 -13.38
C VAL A 204 8.12 -2.23 -13.83
N PHE A 205 7.70 -1.18 -13.12
CA PHE A 205 6.54 -0.37 -13.52
C PHE A 205 6.74 0.29 -14.89
N ALA A 206 7.96 0.67 -15.25
CA ALA A 206 8.27 1.21 -16.58
C ALA A 206 7.93 0.23 -17.74
N CYS A 207 7.74 -1.07 -17.45
CA CYS A 207 7.33 -2.09 -18.39
C CYS A 207 5.80 -2.34 -18.42
N GLY A 208 5.03 -1.70 -17.51
CA GLY A 208 3.58 -1.81 -17.43
C GLY A 208 2.85 -0.73 -18.25
N ASP A 209 1.54 -0.91 -18.40
CA ASP A 209 0.66 0.09 -19.02
C ASP A 209 -0.40 0.60 -18.05
N LEU A 210 -0.91 -0.23 -17.15
CA LEU A 210 -1.98 0.15 -16.23
C LEU A 210 -1.81 -0.54 -14.88
N TYR A 211 -1.92 0.21 -13.79
CA TYR A 211 -1.99 -0.33 -12.44
C TYR A 211 -3.45 -0.70 -12.10
N VAL A 212 -3.69 -1.96 -11.74
CA VAL A 212 -5.04 -2.46 -11.41
C VAL A 212 -5.06 -2.96 -9.98
N ASN A 213 -5.96 -2.41 -9.17
CA ASN A 213 -6.01 -2.72 -7.75
C ASN A 213 -7.23 -3.59 -7.38
N PRO A 214 -7.04 -4.78 -6.78
CA PRO A 214 -8.14 -5.53 -6.18
C PRO A 214 -8.71 -4.78 -4.96
N ARG A 215 -9.82 -5.28 -4.42
CA ARG A 215 -10.38 -4.78 -3.17
C ARG A 215 -9.44 -5.07 -2.01
N ARG A 216 -8.84 -4.04 -1.43
CA ARG A 216 -7.94 -4.17 -0.28
C ARG A 216 -7.73 -2.83 0.44
N ALA A 217 -7.20 -2.88 1.67
CA ALA A 217 -6.92 -1.68 2.46
C ALA A 217 -5.59 -1.01 2.06
N GLY A 218 -4.51 -1.77 1.94
CA GLY A 218 -3.17 -1.25 1.70
C GLY A 218 -2.78 -1.07 0.24
N GLY A 219 -1.52 -0.71 -0.02
CA GLY A 219 -0.91 -0.62 -1.36
C GLY A 219 -0.66 0.82 -1.86
N GLY A 220 -0.76 1.82 -0.99
CA GLY A 220 -0.55 3.23 -1.34
C GLY A 220 0.81 3.50 -1.97
N SER A 221 1.89 2.92 -1.42
CA SER A 221 3.24 3.11 -1.95
C SER A 221 3.38 2.58 -3.39
N SER A 222 2.85 1.38 -3.66
CA SER A 222 2.99 0.76 -4.98
C SER A 222 2.22 1.51 -6.07
N VAL A 223 1.04 2.08 -5.75
CA VAL A 223 0.34 2.93 -6.73
C VAL A 223 1.06 4.26 -6.93
N ALA A 224 1.64 4.84 -5.86
CA ALA A 224 2.41 6.08 -5.99
C ALA A 224 3.64 5.90 -6.92
N GLU A 225 4.35 4.77 -6.81
CA GLU A 225 5.44 4.39 -7.72
C GLU A 225 4.95 4.18 -9.16
N ALA A 226 3.80 3.52 -9.35
CA ALA A 226 3.20 3.35 -10.67
C ALA A 226 2.83 4.69 -11.31
N LEU A 227 2.16 5.59 -10.55
CA LEU A 227 1.81 6.94 -11.01
C LEU A 227 3.06 7.77 -11.36
N TYR A 228 4.16 7.61 -10.59
CA TYR A 228 5.43 8.26 -10.87
C TYR A 228 6.00 7.86 -12.22
N GLN A 229 5.92 6.58 -12.58
CA GLN A 229 6.28 6.08 -13.92
C GLN A 229 5.28 6.50 -14.99
N GLY A 230 4.17 7.11 -14.61
CA GLY A 230 3.12 7.56 -15.52
C GLY A 230 2.12 6.47 -15.90
N LEU A 231 2.08 5.36 -15.16
CA LEU A 231 1.00 4.39 -15.29
C LEU A 231 -0.26 4.95 -14.66
N PRO A 232 -1.37 5.06 -15.40
CA PRO A 232 -2.65 5.32 -14.80
C PRO A 232 -3.03 4.17 -13.83
N ALA A 233 -3.95 4.43 -12.93
CA ALA A 233 -4.48 3.42 -12.03
C ALA A 233 -5.98 3.18 -12.26
N VAL A 234 -6.47 2.00 -11.89
CA VAL A 234 -7.89 1.73 -11.72
C VAL A 234 -8.09 1.05 -10.37
N THR A 235 -8.87 1.68 -9.50
CA THR A 235 -9.08 1.21 -8.12
C THR A 235 -10.53 1.43 -7.68
N LEU A 236 -10.99 0.60 -6.75
CA LEU A 236 -12.25 0.83 -6.04
C LEU A 236 -12.10 2.03 -5.08
N PRO A 237 -13.21 2.66 -4.62
CA PRO A 237 -13.17 3.90 -3.84
C PRO A 237 -12.82 3.68 -2.35
N GLU A 238 -12.02 2.68 -2.05
CA GLU A 238 -11.63 2.28 -0.70
C GLU A 238 -10.14 1.94 -0.62
N GLY A 239 -9.57 2.06 0.57
CA GLY A 239 -8.18 1.73 0.86
C GLY A 239 -7.16 2.77 0.42
N ASP A 240 -5.90 2.49 0.78
CA ASP A 240 -4.77 3.41 0.54
C ASP A 240 -4.50 3.68 -0.93
N VAL A 241 -4.69 2.67 -1.79
CA VAL A 241 -4.54 2.86 -3.24
C VAL A 241 -5.51 3.91 -3.75
N SER A 242 -6.77 3.87 -3.28
CA SER A 242 -7.77 4.85 -3.64
C SER A 242 -7.40 6.25 -3.17
N ALA A 243 -6.93 6.38 -1.93
CA ALA A 243 -6.51 7.65 -1.36
C ALA A 243 -5.29 8.22 -2.10
N ALA A 244 -4.26 7.42 -2.34
CA ALA A 244 -3.06 7.83 -3.04
C ALA A 244 -3.33 8.15 -4.52
N ALA A 245 -4.05 7.29 -5.25
CA ALA A 245 -4.37 7.53 -6.66
C ALA A 245 -5.25 8.74 -6.88
N GLY A 246 -6.19 9.00 -5.98
CA GLY A 246 -7.14 10.10 -6.07
C GLY A 246 -8.39 9.77 -6.91
N GLU A 247 -9.37 10.67 -6.90
CA GLU A 247 -10.70 10.46 -7.48
C GLU A 247 -10.70 10.14 -8.98
N ALA A 248 -9.72 10.67 -9.71
CA ALA A 248 -9.66 10.50 -11.17
C ALA A 248 -9.46 9.05 -11.62
N PHE A 249 -9.02 8.18 -10.71
CA PHE A 249 -8.70 6.77 -10.98
C PHE A 249 -9.65 5.79 -10.27
N ARG A 250 -10.71 6.31 -9.61
CA ARG A 250 -11.69 5.50 -8.88
C ARG A 250 -12.81 5.01 -9.79
N VAL A 251 -13.20 3.77 -9.57
CA VAL A 251 -14.37 3.14 -10.16
C VAL A 251 -15.24 2.55 -9.06
N ARG A 252 -16.54 2.39 -9.28
CA ARG A 252 -17.50 1.97 -8.24
C ARG A 252 -17.43 0.48 -7.91
N ASP A 253 -17.15 -0.34 -8.91
CA ASP A 253 -17.26 -1.79 -8.87
C ASP A 253 -16.39 -2.44 -9.96
N TYR A 254 -16.26 -3.76 -9.93
CA TYR A 254 -15.48 -4.50 -10.93
C TYR A 254 -16.07 -4.45 -12.33
N GLU A 255 -17.37 -4.22 -12.49
CA GLU A 255 -17.99 -4.05 -13.80
C GLU A 255 -17.54 -2.73 -14.45
N GLN A 256 -17.49 -1.65 -13.67
CA GLN A 256 -16.95 -0.39 -14.16
C GLN A 256 -15.43 -0.49 -14.35
N MET A 257 -14.71 -1.23 -13.49
CA MET A 257 -13.27 -1.48 -13.64
C MET A 257 -12.97 -2.17 -14.97
N GLU A 258 -13.71 -3.20 -15.32
CA GLU A 258 -13.59 -3.89 -16.61
C GLU A 258 -13.78 -2.94 -17.80
N ARG A 259 -14.85 -2.13 -17.78
CA ARG A 259 -15.11 -1.13 -18.82
C ARG A 259 -14.00 -0.09 -18.93
N GLU A 260 -13.48 0.36 -17.81
CA GLU A 260 -12.43 1.35 -17.78
C GLU A 260 -11.09 0.78 -18.28
N ILE A 261 -10.74 -0.45 -17.92
CA ILE A 261 -9.56 -1.15 -18.46
C ILE A 261 -9.67 -1.29 -19.99
N LEU A 262 -10.81 -1.74 -20.51
CA LEU A 262 -11.03 -1.84 -21.95
C LEU A 262 -10.93 -0.49 -22.64
N ARG A 263 -11.42 0.59 -22.02
CA ARG A 263 -11.30 1.95 -22.55
C ARG A 263 -9.83 2.41 -22.64
N TYR A 264 -9.02 2.09 -21.63
CA TYR A 264 -7.57 2.36 -21.69
C TYR A 264 -6.89 1.65 -22.86
N MET A 265 -7.33 0.43 -23.18
CA MET A 265 -6.80 -0.35 -24.30
C MET A 265 -7.26 0.21 -25.67
N ASP A 266 -8.49 0.70 -25.76
CA ASP A 266 -9.14 1.05 -27.03
C ASP A 266 -8.96 2.54 -27.42
N ASP A 267 -8.70 3.44 -26.44
CA ASP A 267 -8.56 4.89 -26.65
C ASP A 267 -7.16 5.40 -26.23
N ALA A 268 -6.24 5.44 -27.18
CA ALA A 268 -4.88 5.92 -26.96
C ALA A 268 -4.85 7.41 -26.50
N GLY A 269 -5.81 8.21 -26.94
CA GLY A 269 -5.93 9.62 -26.51
C GLY A 269 -6.38 9.71 -25.05
N TYR A 270 -7.30 8.86 -24.64
CA TYR A 270 -7.70 8.73 -23.25
C TYR A 270 -6.52 8.27 -22.37
N TYR A 271 -5.85 7.20 -22.78
CA TYR A 271 -4.65 6.68 -22.10
C TYR A 271 -3.62 7.80 -21.89
N SER A 272 -3.25 8.53 -22.94
CA SER A 272 -2.25 9.60 -22.87
C SER A 272 -2.63 10.70 -21.87
N ARG A 273 -3.90 11.12 -21.84
CA ARG A 273 -4.39 12.11 -20.86
C ARG A 273 -4.30 11.59 -19.43
N GLN A 274 -4.67 10.32 -19.19
CA GLN A 274 -4.63 9.74 -17.86
C GLN A 274 -3.19 9.47 -17.39
N SER A 275 -2.28 9.10 -18.30
CA SER A 275 -0.85 8.98 -18.01
C SER A 275 -0.22 10.33 -17.59
N ALA A 276 -0.59 11.41 -18.27
CA ALA A 276 -0.18 12.76 -17.85
C ALA A 276 -0.73 13.10 -16.45
N ARG A 277 -2.00 12.78 -16.19
CA ARG A 277 -2.65 12.98 -14.88
C ARG A 277 -1.99 12.14 -13.77
N ALA A 278 -1.55 10.92 -14.09
CA ALA A 278 -0.81 10.07 -13.17
C ALA A 278 0.50 10.74 -12.72
N ARG A 279 1.28 11.29 -13.66
CA ARG A 279 2.51 12.01 -13.33
C ARG A 279 2.28 13.26 -12.50
N GLU A 280 1.22 14.02 -12.76
CA GLU A 280 0.88 15.20 -11.93
C GLU A 280 0.49 14.75 -10.51
N ARG A 281 -0.33 13.70 -10.38
CA ARG A 281 -0.68 13.17 -9.07
C ARG A 281 0.55 12.67 -8.29
N ALA A 282 1.49 12.01 -8.95
CA ALA A 282 2.74 11.57 -8.31
C ALA A 282 3.55 12.75 -7.75
N LYS A 283 3.61 13.89 -8.44
CA LYS A 283 4.29 15.09 -7.90
C LYS A 283 3.67 15.56 -6.60
N GLU A 284 2.33 15.56 -6.50
CA GLU A 284 1.62 15.91 -5.27
C GLU A 284 1.95 14.96 -4.11
N LEU A 285 2.12 13.66 -4.42
CA LEU A 285 2.44 12.62 -3.42
C LEU A 285 3.88 12.69 -2.91
N LEU A 286 4.77 13.34 -3.65
CA LEU A 286 6.18 13.49 -3.31
C LEU A 286 6.50 14.85 -2.67
N ASP A 287 5.61 15.83 -2.81
CA ASP A 287 5.83 17.19 -2.31
C ASP A 287 5.33 17.34 -0.88
N SER A 288 6.24 17.56 0.05
CA SER A 288 5.95 17.81 1.47
C SER A 288 5.63 19.28 1.81
N ARG A 289 5.54 20.17 0.81
CA ARG A 289 5.30 21.60 0.99
C ARG A 289 3.83 21.99 0.87
#